data_9ea7f0e50ddc94165179ad7bc4c0c87d
#
_entry.id   9ea7f0e50ddc94165179ad7bc4c0c87d
#
_cell.length_a   1.000
_cell.length_b   1.000
_cell.length_c   1.000
_cell.angle_alpha   90.00
_cell.angle_beta   90.00
_cell.angle_gamma   90.00
#
_symmetry.space_group_name_H-M   'P 1'
#
loop_
_entity.id
_entity.type
_entity.pdbx_description
1 polymer ?
#
loop_
_entity_poly.entity_id
_entity_poly.type
_entity_poly.pdbx_seq_one_letter_code
_entity_poly.pdbx_strand_id
1 'polypeptide(L)'
;MKILLARIPEEGSHYEGSDPGAIMQIEADPQIEEFGEVEYVLYAQRVSGELVVRGSLTSEVQMRCARCSEFFSTTVTVSDFLRAYPAPEGTDSVEITEDLREEILLHVPGFAVCSAECRGMCPSCGADLNKGSCKCRRSEGPDTWSVLDGLNL
;
A
#
# COMPACT_ATOMS: atom_id res chain seq x y z
N MET A 1 8.93 13.31 -6.76
CA MET A 1 9.99 13.01 -7.75
C MET A 1 9.73 13.74 -9.04
N LYS A 2 10.75 14.40 -9.61
CA LYS A 2 10.66 15.20 -10.84
C LYS A 2 11.63 14.67 -11.89
N ILE A 3 11.13 14.33 -13.07
CA ILE A 3 11.94 13.83 -14.19
C ILE A 3 12.20 14.98 -15.16
N LEU A 4 13.50 15.27 -15.43
CA LEU A 4 13.93 16.30 -16.38
C LEU A 4 14.05 15.67 -17.77
N LEU A 5 13.20 16.10 -18.71
CA LEU A 5 13.13 15.54 -20.06
C LEU A 5 14.40 15.77 -20.90
N ALA A 6 15.10 16.89 -20.67
CA ALA A 6 16.36 17.19 -21.34
C ALA A 6 17.50 16.20 -21.02
N ARG A 7 17.36 15.39 -19.96
CA ARG A 7 18.35 14.40 -19.54
C ARG A 7 18.04 12.99 -20.00
N ILE A 8 16.92 12.79 -20.70
CA ILE A 8 16.52 11.46 -21.17
C ILE A 8 17.02 11.28 -22.61
N PRO A 9 17.96 10.35 -22.85
CA PRO A 9 18.39 10.00 -24.20
C PRO A 9 17.26 9.24 -24.95
N GLU A 10 17.43 9.04 -26.27
CA GLU A 10 16.43 8.34 -27.08
C GLU A 10 16.18 6.90 -26.61
N GLU A 11 17.21 6.22 -26.13
CA GLU A 11 17.12 4.88 -25.57
C GLU A 11 16.45 4.83 -24.20
N GLY A 12 16.16 5.97 -23.56
CA GLY A 12 15.59 6.06 -22.22
C GLY A 12 16.64 6.15 -21.11
N SER A 13 16.19 6.26 -19.86
CA SER A 13 17.05 6.41 -18.68
C SER A 13 16.50 5.63 -17.49
N HIS A 14 17.39 5.07 -16.69
CA HIS A 14 17.07 4.42 -15.42
C HIS A 14 17.17 5.43 -14.27
N TYR A 15 16.24 5.30 -13.33
CA TYR A 15 16.16 6.08 -12.11
C TYR A 15 16.00 5.12 -10.94
N GLU A 16 16.92 5.21 -10.00
CA GLU A 16 16.89 4.43 -8.76
C GLU A 16 17.13 5.37 -7.59
N GLY A 17 16.33 5.23 -6.55
CA GLY A 17 16.42 6.09 -5.38
C GLY A 17 15.26 5.89 -4.43
N SER A 18 15.13 6.82 -3.48
CA SER A 18 14.02 6.86 -2.53
C SER A 18 13.52 8.27 -2.31
N ASP A 19 12.24 8.40 -2.04
CA ASP A 19 11.60 9.61 -1.54
C ASP A 19 11.14 9.38 -0.09
N PRO A 20 11.15 10.40 0.78
CA PRO A 20 10.74 10.24 2.17
C PRO A 20 9.25 9.85 2.27
N GLY A 21 8.89 9.02 3.25
CA GLY A 21 7.50 8.59 3.50
C GLY A 21 6.49 9.72 3.67
N ALA A 22 6.97 10.93 3.98
CA ALA A 22 6.15 12.14 4.06
C ALA A 22 5.41 12.48 2.74
N ILE A 23 5.89 11.98 1.57
CA ILE A 23 5.17 12.17 0.29
C ILE A 23 3.81 11.49 0.29
N MET A 24 3.61 10.49 1.14
CA MET A 24 2.34 9.75 1.24
C MET A 24 1.20 10.60 1.78
N GLN A 25 1.49 11.71 2.48
CA GLN A 25 0.52 12.71 2.97
C GLN A 25 -0.71 12.07 3.63
N ILE A 26 -0.49 11.11 4.54
CA ILE A 26 -1.58 10.45 5.23
C ILE A 26 -2.09 11.36 6.33
N GLU A 27 -3.32 11.82 6.17
CA GLU A 27 -4.03 12.55 7.22
C GLU A 27 -4.76 11.53 8.10
N ALA A 28 -4.27 11.36 9.35
CA ALA A 28 -4.93 10.65 10.45
C ALA A 28 -5.76 9.40 10.05
N ASP A 29 -5.15 8.45 9.32
CA ASP A 29 -5.79 7.20 9.01
C ASP A 29 -5.76 6.28 10.26
N PRO A 30 -6.89 5.74 10.73
CA PRO A 30 -6.93 4.90 11.93
C PRO A 30 -6.23 3.54 11.72
N GLN A 31 -5.96 3.13 10.48
CA GLN A 31 -5.35 1.86 10.13
C GLN A 31 -3.86 1.97 9.86
N ILE A 32 -3.38 3.14 9.43
CA ILE A 32 -1.99 3.37 9.03
C ILE A 32 -1.38 4.40 9.98
N GLU A 33 -0.24 4.07 10.58
CA GLU A 33 0.50 4.98 11.45
C GLU A 33 1.49 5.81 10.66
N GLU A 34 2.33 5.14 9.86
CA GLU A 34 3.33 5.81 9.04
C GLU A 34 3.77 4.96 7.84
N PHE A 35 4.36 5.63 6.86
CA PHE A 35 5.14 5.01 5.78
C PHE A 35 6.63 5.30 5.98
N GLY A 36 7.44 4.29 5.69
CA GLY A 36 8.87 4.44 5.49
C GLY A 36 9.20 5.15 4.18
N GLU A 37 10.47 5.11 3.78
CA GLU A 37 10.87 5.63 2.48
C GLU A 37 10.17 4.88 1.35
N VAL A 38 9.83 5.60 0.30
CA VAL A 38 9.32 5.04 -0.96
C VAL A 38 10.51 4.82 -1.88
N GLU A 39 10.99 3.60 -1.95
CA GLU A 39 12.05 3.19 -2.85
C GLU A 39 11.49 2.93 -4.25
N TYR A 40 12.24 3.32 -5.27
CA TYR A 40 11.82 3.12 -6.65
C TYR A 40 12.99 2.68 -7.55
N VAL A 41 12.66 1.81 -8.49
CA VAL A 41 13.50 1.43 -9.62
C VAL A 41 12.67 1.63 -10.89
N LEU A 42 12.94 2.73 -11.61
CA LEU A 42 12.12 3.18 -12.73
C LEU A 42 12.96 3.26 -14.00
N TYR A 43 12.30 3.05 -15.12
CA TYR A 43 12.82 3.33 -16.44
C TYR A 43 11.88 4.32 -17.15
N ALA A 44 12.44 5.43 -17.64
CA ALA A 44 11.69 6.45 -18.32
C ALA A 44 12.19 6.62 -19.77
N GLN A 45 11.27 6.69 -20.72
CA GLN A 45 11.57 6.86 -22.15
C GLN A 45 10.57 7.80 -22.80
N ARG A 46 11.06 8.61 -23.74
CA ARG A 46 10.18 9.45 -24.59
C ARG A 46 9.71 8.62 -25.80
N VAL A 47 8.39 8.57 -26.01
CA VAL A 47 7.78 7.86 -27.12
C VAL A 47 6.67 8.73 -27.70
N SER A 48 6.80 9.13 -28.96
CA SER A 48 5.74 9.85 -29.71
C SER A 48 5.12 11.04 -29.00
N GLY A 49 5.94 11.85 -28.30
CA GLY A 49 5.46 13.06 -27.60
C GLY A 49 4.92 12.80 -26.19
N GLU A 50 5.13 11.60 -25.67
CA GLU A 50 4.82 11.21 -24.29
C GLU A 50 6.09 10.76 -23.56
N LEU A 51 6.10 10.92 -22.25
CA LEU A 51 7.05 10.29 -21.34
C LEU A 51 6.39 9.03 -20.77
N VAL A 52 6.91 7.87 -21.12
CA VAL A 52 6.48 6.59 -20.52
C VAL A 52 7.44 6.24 -19.39
N VAL A 53 6.90 6.03 -18.19
CA VAL A 53 7.63 5.62 -16.99
C VAL A 53 7.12 4.27 -16.54
N ARG A 54 8.02 3.32 -16.33
CA ARG A 54 7.71 1.96 -15.87
C ARG A 54 8.72 1.49 -14.84
N GLY A 55 8.33 0.57 -13.97
CA GLY A 55 9.24 -0.02 -13.00
C GLY A 55 8.56 -0.59 -11.77
N SER A 56 9.25 -0.54 -10.64
CA SER A 56 8.76 -1.05 -9.38
C SER A 56 8.92 -0.01 -8.27
N LEU A 57 8.01 -0.10 -7.28
CA LEU A 57 8.02 0.72 -6.08
C LEU A 57 7.95 -0.21 -4.87
N THR A 58 8.59 0.20 -3.78
CA THR A 58 8.54 -0.53 -2.51
C THR A 58 8.51 0.47 -1.36
N SER A 59 7.68 0.22 -0.37
CA SER A 59 7.66 1.00 0.86
C SER A 59 7.30 0.11 2.05
N GLU A 60 7.95 0.34 3.17
CA GLU A 60 7.51 -0.22 4.45
C GLU A 60 6.36 0.62 4.99
N VAL A 61 5.32 -0.04 5.49
CA VAL A 61 4.17 0.63 6.10
C VAL A 61 3.92 0.06 7.49
N GLN A 62 3.78 0.94 8.47
CA GLN A 62 3.34 0.59 9.81
C GLN A 62 1.82 0.73 9.90
N MET A 63 1.14 -0.39 10.08
CA MET A 63 -0.31 -0.42 10.06
C MET A 63 -0.90 -1.30 11.16
N ARG A 64 -2.19 -1.12 11.42
CA ARG A 64 -2.92 -1.82 12.47
C ARG A 64 -3.39 -3.18 11.97
N CYS A 65 -3.12 -4.23 12.75
CA CYS A 65 -3.61 -5.57 12.48
C CYS A 65 -5.14 -5.63 12.56
N ALA A 66 -5.79 -6.15 11.51
CA ALA A 66 -7.25 -6.27 11.44
C ALA A 66 -7.84 -7.26 12.47
N ARG A 67 -7.01 -8.11 13.10
CA ARG A 67 -7.47 -9.08 14.10
C ARG A 67 -7.20 -8.64 15.54
N CYS A 68 -6.00 -8.16 15.86
CA CYS A 68 -5.61 -7.85 17.25
C CYS A 68 -5.46 -6.35 17.52
N SER A 69 -5.57 -5.49 16.48
CA SER A 69 -5.42 -4.03 16.55
C SER A 69 -4.05 -3.54 17.03
N GLU A 70 -3.05 -4.41 17.17
CA GLU A 70 -1.67 -4.00 17.42
C GLU A 70 -1.03 -3.50 16.12
N PHE A 71 -0.10 -2.56 16.22
CA PHE A 71 0.67 -2.10 15.07
C PHE A 71 1.72 -3.14 14.68
N PHE A 72 1.98 -3.24 13.40
CA PHE A 72 3.03 -4.07 12.83
C PHE A 72 3.49 -3.47 11.50
N SER A 73 4.75 -3.73 11.12
CA SER A 73 5.28 -3.32 9.83
C SER A 73 5.04 -4.39 8.78
N THR A 74 4.73 -3.95 7.58
CA THR A 74 4.65 -4.80 6.38
C THR A 74 5.20 -4.04 5.18
N THR A 75 5.61 -4.77 4.15
CA THR A 75 6.14 -4.18 2.93
C THR A 75 5.06 -4.16 1.86
N VAL A 76 4.85 -2.99 1.27
CA VAL A 76 4.03 -2.81 0.08
C VAL A 76 4.96 -2.78 -1.14
N THR A 77 4.69 -3.62 -2.13
CA THR A 77 5.48 -3.71 -3.36
C THR A 77 4.56 -3.58 -4.57
N VAL A 78 4.91 -2.67 -5.46
CA VAL A 78 4.31 -2.50 -6.79
C VAL A 78 5.34 -2.96 -7.80
N SER A 79 5.07 -4.02 -8.55
CA SER A 79 6.01 -4.60 -9.52
C SER A 79 5.79 -4.13 -10.95
N ASP A 80 4.67 -3.52 -11.24
CA ASP A 80 4.18 -3.21 -12.57
C ASP A 80 3.75 -1.75 -12.74
N PHE A 81 4.41 -0.85 -12.02
CA PHE A 81 4.20 0.59 -12.22
C PHE A 81 4.37 0.96 -13.70
N LEU A 82 3.34 1.56 -14.28
CA LEU A 82 3.35 2.04 -15.66
C LEU A 82 2.46 3.28 -15.78
N ARG A 83 3.08 4.41 -16.19
CA ARG A 83 2.35 5.67 -16.47
C ARG A 83 2.90 6.32 -17.74
N ALA A 84 2.03 6.99 -18.48
CA ALA A 84 2.37 7.80 -19.62
C ALA A 84 1.94 9.26 -19.38
N TYR A 85 2.84 10.18 -19.59
CA TYR A 85 2.63 11.61 -19.35
C TYR A 85 2.78 12.39 -20.67
N PRO A 86 1.85 13.30 -21.00
CA PRO A 86 2.04 14.19 -22.13
C PRO A 86 3.34 14.98 -21.99
N ALA A 87 4.21 14.86 -22.99
CA ALA A 87 5.51 15.53 -23.03
C ALA A 87 5.78 16.11 -24.42
N PRO A 88 4.94 17.08 -24.87
CA PRO A 88 5.14 17.76 -26.16
C PRO A 88 6.48 18.48 -26.20
N GLU A 89 6.88 18.94 -27.42
CA GLU A 89 8.10 19.72 -27.57
C GLU A 89 8.07 20.98 -26.70
N GLY A 90 9.18 21.22 -25.97
CA GLY A 90 9.29 22.34 -25.04
C GLY A 90 8.88 22.02 -23.60
N THR A 91 8.44 20.80 -23.30
CA THR A 91 8.25 20.36 -21.91
C THR A 91 9.60 20.10 -21.25
N ASP A 92 9.91 20.83 -20.17
CA ASP A 92 11.18 20.71 -19.46
C ASP A 92 11.22 19.51 -18.50
N SER A 93 10.09 19.22 -17.84
CA SER A 93 10.03 18.21 -16.78
C SER A 93 8.62 17.70 -16.54
N VAL A 94 8.53 16.51 -15.98
CA VAL A 94 7.27 15.88 -15.51
C VAL A 94 7.41 15.57 -14.02
N GLU A 95 6.41 15.91 -13.24
CA GLU A 95 6.30 15.56 -11.81
C GLU A 95 5.49 14.28 -11.68
N ILE A 96 6.04 13.27 -11.01
CA ILE A 96 5.42 11.94 -10.89
C ILE A 96 5.14 11.51 -9.44
N THR A 97 5.39 12.39 -8.47
CA THR A 97 5.27 12.07 -7.03
C THR A 97 3.85 11.61 -6.67
N GLU A 98 2.83 12.28 -7.21
CA GLU A 98 1.44 11.93 -6.94
C GLU A 98 1.08 10.53 -7.46
N ASP A 99 1.60 10.16 -8.64
CA ASP A 99 1.35 8.83 -9.21
C ASP A 99 2.05 7.73 -8.42
N LEU A 100 3.28 7.99 -7.93
CA LEU A 100 3.99 7.05 -7.04
C LEU A 100 3.19 6.84 -5.75
N ARG A 101 2.71 7.94 -5.15
CA ARG A 101 1.87 7.93 -3.96
C ARG A 101 0.58 7.14 -4.18
N GLU A 102 -0.17 7.46 -5.23
CA GLU A 102 -1.43 6.79 -5.58
C GLU A 102 -1.23 5.29 -5.74
N GLU A 103 -0.20 4.89 -6.47
CA GLU A 103 0.06 3.49 -6.75
C GLU A 103 0.42 2.69 -5.49
N ILE A 104 1.24 3.25 -4.60
CA ILE A 104 1.52 2.63 -3.29
C ILE A 104 0.24 2.48 -2.47
N LEU A 105 -0.59 3.53 -2.38
CA LEU A 105 -1.83 3.51 -1.61
C LEU A 105 -2.82 2.46 -2.12
N LEU A 106 -2.92 2.28 -3.43
CA LEU A 106 -3.78 1.27 -4.05
C LEU A 106 -3.34 -0.17 -3.73
N HIS A 107 -2.05 -0.37 -3.42
CA HIS A 107 -1.49 -1.68 -3.07
C HIS A 107 -1.43 -1.95 -1.56
N VAL A 108 -1.81 -0.98 -0.72
CA VAL A 108 -1.93 -1.21 0.73
C VAL A 108 -3.06 -2.20 1.00
N PRO A 109 -2.81 -3.31 1.72
CA PRO A 109 -3.85 -4.28 2.00
C PRO A 109 -4.89 -3.72 2.99
N GLY A 110 -6.17 -3.73 2.61
CA GLY A 110 -7.27 -3.20 3.44
C GLY A 110 -7.50 -3.98 4.75
N PHE A 111 -7.08 -5.26 4.82
CA PHE A 111 -7.26 -6.15 5.96
C PHE A 111 -5.97 -6.90 6.30
N ALA A 112 -4.90 -6.15 6.57
CA ALA A 112 -3.62 -6.74 6.92
C ALA A 112 -3.65 -7.39 8.31
N VAL A 113 -2.93 -8.48 8.46
CA VAL A 113 -2.76 -9.20 9.72
C VAL A 113 -1.28 -9.33 10.07
N CYS A 114 -0.95 -9.14 11.35
CA CYS A 114 0.45 -9.18 11.81
C CYS A 114 1.11 -10.55 11.62
N SER A 115 0.31 -11.62 11.61
CA SER A 115 0.75 -12.98 11.27
C SER A 115 -0.44 -13.85 10.88
N ALA A 116 -0.19 -14.93 10.14
CA ALA A 116 -1.20 -15.93 9.80
C ALA A 116 -1.83 -16.56 11.05
N GLU A 117 -1.02 -16.72 12.12
CA GLU A 117 -1.38 -17.33 13.41
C GLU A 117 -1.98 -16.31 14.39
N CYS A 118 -2.24 -15.06 13.97
CA CYS A 118 -2.79 -14.05 14.86
C CYS A 118 -4.17 -14.51 15.42
N ARG A 119 -4.26 -14.62 16.74
CA ARG A 119 -5.46 -15.07 17.46
C ARG A 119 -6.49 -13.95 17.62
N GLY A 120 -6.11 -12.72 17.35
CA GLY A 120 -6.97 -11.55 17.43
C GLY A 120 -7.34 -11.13 18.85
N MET A 121 -8.39 -10.32 18.92
CA MET A 121 -8.97 -9.87 20.20
C MET A 121 -10.17 -10.72 20.61
N CYS A 122 -10.39 -10.83 21.91
CA CYS A 122 -11.60 -11.43 22.44
C CYS A 122 -12.83 -10.56 22.09
N PRO A 123 -13.87 -11.12 21.44
CA PRO A 123 -15.05 -10.34 21.05
C PRO A 123 -15.89 -9.85 22.24
N SER A 124 -15.70 -10.44 23.43
CA SER A 124 -16.47 -10.07 24.63
C SER A 124 -15.79 -9.03 25.50
N CYS A 125 -14.46 -9.03 25.62
CA CYS A 125 -13.74 -8.13 26.53
C CYS A 125 -12.60 -7.34 25.88
N GLY A 126 -12.31 -7.55 24.58
CA GLY A 126 -11.25 -6.84 23.86
C GLY A 126 -9.82 -7.26 24.24
N ALA A 127 -9.64 -8.27 25.08
CA ALA A 127 -8.29 -8.74 25.44
C ALA A 127 -7.57 -9.33 24.22
N ASP A 128 -6.30 -9.00 24.05
CA ASP A 128 -5.44 -9.57 23.01
C ASP A 128 -5.16 -11.05 23.32
N LEU A 129 -5.67 -11.93 22.47
CA LEU A 129 -5.53 -13.37 22.63
C LEU A 129 -4.13 -13.89 22.23
N ASN A 130 -3.30 -13.06 21.61
CA ASN A 130 -1.90 -13.39 21.35
C ASN A 130 -1.05 -13.28 22.64
N LYS A 131 -1.42 -12.37 23.54
CA LYS A 131 -0.73 -12.12 24.81
C LYS A 131 -1.20 -13.05 25.95
N GLY A 132 -2.31 -13.77 25.76
CA GLY A 132 -2.84 -14.69 26.76
C GLY A 132 -4.27 -15.12 26.49
N SER A 133 -4.82 -15.95 27.38
CA SER A 133 -6.22 -16.33 27.33
C SER A 133 -7.06 -15.46 28.27
N CYS A 134 -8.23 -15.05 27.82
CA CYS A 134 -9.22 -14.40 28.68
C CYS A 134 -10.13 -15.44 29.34
N LYS A 135 -10.84 -15.05 30.42
CA LYS A 135 -11.79 -15.92 31.16
C LYS A 135 -13.22 -15.84 30.61
N CYS A 136 -13.44 -15.11 29.50
CA CYS A 136 -14.76 -15.01 28.88
C CYS A 136 -15.17 -16.36 28.32
N ARG A 137 -16.41 -16.79 28.65
CA ARG A 137 -17.04 -17.89 27.92
C ARG A 137 -17.36 -17.34 26.50
N ARG A 138 -16.96 -18.07 25.45
CA ARG A 138 -17.56 -17.83 24.15
C ARG A 138 -19.06 -18.04 24.30
N SER A 139 -19.85 -16.98 24.27
CA SER A 139 -21.27 -17.11 24.04
C SER A 139 -21.37 -17.65 22.60
N GLU A 140 -21.81 -18.89 22.46
CA GLU A 140 -22.44 -19.33 21.23
C GLU A 140 -23.67 -18.44 21.13
N GLY A 141 -23.55 -17.33 20.40
CA GLY A 141 -24.69 -16.47 20.09
C GLY A 141 -25.74 -17.31 19.35
N PRO A 142 -27.01 -16.92 19.39
CA PRO A 142 -28.04 -17.60 18.60
C PRO A 142 -27.49 -17.61 17.16
N ASP A 143 -27.52 -18.78 16.55
CA ASP A 143 -27.08 -18.96 15.15
C ASP A 143 -28.08 -18.25 14.22
N THR A 144 -27.96 -16.93 14.18
CA THR A 144 -28.89 -16.02 13.49
C THR A 144 -28.91 -16.28 11.98
N TRP A 145 -27.86 -16.96 11.49
CA TRP A 145 -27.67 -17.23 10.07
C TRP A 145 -28.02 -18.66 9.66
N SER A 146 -28.31 -19.55 10.61
CA SER A 146 -28.68 -20.96 10.32
C SER A 146 -29.91 -21.10 9.40
N VAL A 147 -30.74 -20.06 9.32
CA VAL A 147 -31.87 -20.01 8.38
C VAL A 147 -31.42 -20.01 6.92
N LEU A 148 -30.19 -19.47 6.67
CA LEU A 148 -29.62 -19.43 5.31
C LEU A 148 -29.09 -20.78 4.83
N ASP A 149 -28.75 -21.70 5.75
CA ASP A 149 -28.28 -23.05 5.41
C ASP A 149 -29.35 -23.89 4.70
N GLY A 150 -30.62 -23.49 4.81
CA GLY A 150 -31.74 -24.10 4.12
C GLY A 150 -32.03 -23.55 2.72
N LEU A 151 -31.27 -22.55 2.26
CA LEU A 151 -31.42 -22.03 0.91
C LEU A 151 -30.65 -22.92 -0.06
N ASN A 152 -31.36 -23.70 -0.87
CA ASN A 152 -30.81 -24.39 -2.03
C ASN A 152 -30.58 -23.34 -3.13
N LEU A 153 -29.33 -22.89 -3.31
CA LEU A 153 -28.86 -22.04 -4.39
C LEU A 153 -28.32 -22.89 -5.53
#